data_0be8ba15d411d4c806e46c5cbe3093e6
#
_entry.id   0be8ba15d411d4c806e46c5cbe3093e6
#
_cell.length_a   1.000
_cell.length_b   1.000
_cell.length_c   1.000
_cell.angle_alpha   90.00
_cell.angle_beta   90.00
_cell.angle_gamma   90.00
#
_symmetry.space_group_name_H-M   'P 1'
#
loop_
_entity.id
_entity.type
_entity.pdbx_description
1 polymer ?
#
loop_
_entity_poly.entity_id
_entity_poly.type
_entity_poly.pdbx_seq_one_letter_code
_entity_poly.pdbx_strand_id
1 'polypeptide(L)'
;MLKTQNDGVQVFASEGGHTDFAPTDPADFRLLEYLRTRYGHISQERILSGRGLADLYRFVCDEQGTPPEDALLDADDPAAAINQRAESSQAPMAVAAIERFSALLGRFVGNAALFSAALGGVLPLRGCRNAAAPYLTSAAFLDAFLDRGRMKPMMEQIPVCTIASTEVGLDGITALATRHGVTGMPD
;
A
#
# COMPACT_ATOMS: atom_id res chain seq x y z
N MET A 1 -0.19 13.61 6.51
CA MET A 1 0.52 14.68 5.77
C MET A 1 1.33 15.50 6.76
N LEU A 2 2.63 15.65 6.51
CA LEU A 2 3.54 16.42 7.35
C LEU A 2 3.85 17.75 6.67
N LYS A 3 3.65 18.86 7.36
CA LYS A 3 4.04 20.19 6.89
C LYS A 3 4.98 20.82 7.93
N THR A 4 6.17 21.21 7.52
CA THR A 4 7.10 21.97 8.38
C THR A 4 6.82 23.45 8.19
N GLN A 5 6.44 24.14 9.24
CA GLN A 5 6.55 25.59 9.36
C GLN A 5 7.55 25.90 10.49
N ASN A 6 8.04 27.12 10.57
CA ASN A 6 9.15 27.56 11.43
C ASN A 6 9.15 27.08 12.90
N ASP A 7 8.06 26.49 13.39
CA ASP A 7 7.89 26.05 14.78
C ASP A 7 7.60 24.54 14.95
N GLY A 8 7.80 23.71 13.93
CA GLY A 8 7.68 22.27 14.10
C GLY A 8 6.92 21.53 13.02
N VAL A 9 6.84 20.20 13.19
CA VAL A 9 6.11 19.29 12.32
C VAL A 9 4.62 19.33 12.65
N GLN A 10 3.78 19.65 11.68
CA GLN A 10 2.33 19.56 11.81
C GLN A 10 1.80 18.29 11.14
N VAL A 11 1.03 17.50 11.90
CA VAL A 11 0.43 16.25 11.43
C VAL A 11 -1.04 16.50 11.07
N PHE A 12 -1.43 16.11 9.86
CA PHE A 12 -2.82 16.11 9.42
C PHE A 12 -3.29 14.68 9.22
N ALA A 13 -4.34 14.28 9.92
CA ALA A 13 -5.02 13.01 9.69
C ALA A 13 -5.78 13.04 8.37
N SER A 14 -5.97 11.86 7.77
CA SER A 14 -6.71 11.70 6.52
C SER A 14 -7.32 10.30 6.45
N GLU A 15 -8.53 10.21 5.93
CA GLU A 15 -9.22 8.97 5.59
C GLU A 15 -9.10 8.65 4.08
N GLY A 16 -7.98 9.05 3.47
CA GLY A 16 -7.74 8.87 2.03
C GLY A 16 -7.78 7.41 1.55
N GLY A 17 -7.58 6.44 2.44
CA GLY A 17 -7.76 5.02 2.14
C GLY A 17 -9.20 4.64 1.78
N HIS A 18 -10.19 5.42 2.23
CA HIS A 18 -11.61 5.20 1.93
C HIS A 18 -12.08 5.86 0.63
N THR A 19 -11.20 6.52 -0.12
CA THR A 19 -11.54 7.02 -1.46
C THR A 19 -11.79 5.87 -2.44
N ASP A 20 -12.56 6.16 -3.49
CA ASP A 20 -12.94 5.19 -4.51
C ASP A 20 -11.71 4.55 -5.19
N PHE A 21 -11.81 3.25 -5.45
CA PHE A 21 -10.90 2.61 -6.39
C PHE A 21 -11.16 3.15 -7.80
N ALA A 22 -10.12 3.69 -8.43
CA ALA A 22 -10.17 4.24 -9.78
C ALA A 22 -9.46 3.31 -10.78
N PRO A 23 -10.19 2.45 -11.52
CA PRO A 23 -9.62 1.61 -12.56
C PRO A 23 -8.96 2.44 -13.67
N THR A 24 -7.80 2.01 -14.14
CA THR A 24 -7.05 2.69 -15.19
C THR A 24 -6.76 1.81 -16.41
N ASP A 25 -6.92 0.51 -16.27
CA ASP A 25 -6.73 -0.47 -17.36
C ASP A 25 -7.84 -1.53 -17.35
N PRO A 26 -8.01 -2.33 -18.42
CA PRO A 26 -9.07 -3.33 -18.51
C PRO A 26 -9.06 -4.37 -17.38
N ALA A 27 -7.89 -4.71 -16.84
CA ALA A 27 -7.80 -5.66 -15.73
C ALA A 27 -8.27 -5.03 -14.41
N ASP A 28 -8.06 -3.72 -14.22
CA ASP A 28 -8.62 -2.97 -13.09
C ASP A 28 -10.15 -2.95 -13.12
N PHE A 29 -10.77 -2.78 -14.30
CA PHE A 29 -12.21 -2.83 -14.43
C PHE A 29 -12.76 -4.22 -14.08
N ARG A 30 -12.12 -5.29 -14.53
CA ARG A 30 -12.52 -6.66 -14.14
C ARG A 30 -12.34 -6.91 -12.66
N LEU A 31 -11.25 -6.42 -12.07
CA LEU A 31 -11.02 -6.48 -10.62
C LEU A 31 -12.14 -5.75 -9.85
N LEU A 32 -12.51 -4.54 -10.28
CA LEU A 32 -13.62 -3.79 -9.69
C LEU A 32 -14.93 -4.59 -9.74
N GLU A 33 -15.28 -5.15 -10.90
CA GLU A 33 -16.48 -5.97 -11.07
C GLU A 33 -16.43 -7.21 -10.17
N TYR A 34 -15.30 -7.92 -10.14
CA TYR A 34 -15.09 -9.08 -9.29
C TYR A 34 -15.30 -8.77 -7.81
N LEU A 35 -14.73 -7.67 -7.33
CA LEU A 35 -14.87 -7.27 -5.93
C LEU A 35 -16.28 -6.78 -5.59
N ARG A 36 -16.97 -6.13 -6.53
CA ARG A 36 -18.35 -5.65 -6.33
C ARG A 36 -19.35 -6.78 -6.12
N THR A 37 -19.06 -7.99 -6.57
CA THR A 37 -19.91 -9.16 -6.27
C THR A 37 -19.94 -9.50 -4.78
N ARG A 38 -18.89 -9.11 -4.03
CA ARG A 38 -18.71 -9.41 -2.60
C ARG A 38 -18.92 -8.20 -1.71
N TYR A 39 -18.58 -7.02 -2.23
CA TYR A 39 -18.57 -5.76 -1.48
C TYR A 39 -19.37 -4.71 -2.26
N GLY A 40 -20.12 -3.87 -1.58
CA GLY A 40 -20.87 -2.82 -2.26
C GLY A 40 -19.97 -1.73 -2.81
N HIS A 41 -19.28 -1.02 -1.93
CA HIS A 41 -18.31 0.03 -2.26
C HIS A 41 -16.89 -0.53 -2.25
N ILE A 42 -16.10 -0.19 -3.27
CA ILE A 42 -14.69 -0.61 -3.37
C ILE A 42 -13.79 0.60 -3.17
N SER A 43 -13.25 0.71 -1.98
CA SER A 43 -12.26 1.73 -1.63
C SER A 43 -10.83 1.28 -1.92
N GLN A 44 -9.90 2.22 -1.89
CA GLN A 44 -8.47 1.92 -1.97
C GLN A 44 -8.03 0.94 -0.88
N GLU A 45 -8.47 1.14 0.36
CA GLU A 45 -8.13 0.25 1.48
C GLU A 45 -8.69 -1.16 1.31
N ARG A 46 -9.88 -1.30 0.66
CA ARG A 46 -10.44 -2.61 0.36
C ARG A 46 -9.47 -3.47 -0.45
N ILE A 47 -8.69 -2.85 -1.32
CA ILE A 47 -7.70 -3.52 -2.18
C ILE A 47 -6.32 -3.49 -1.54
N LEU A 48 -5.91 -2.34 -1.01
CA LEU A 48 -4.57 -2.10 -0.47
C LEU A 48 -4.47 -2.43 1.02
N SER A 49 -4.84 -3.65 1.37
CA SER A 49 -4.78 -4.21 2.72
C SER A 49 -4.39 -5.68 2.66
N GLY A 50 -4.13 -6.29 3.81
CA GLY A 50 -3.85 -7.73 3.87
C GLY A 50 -5.00 -8.58 3.31
N ARG A 51 -6.26 -8.21 3.62
CA ARG A 51 -7.45 -8.87 3.05
C ARG A 51 -7.56 -8.59 1.54
N GLY A 52 -7.24 -7.38 1.11
CA GLY A 52 -7.23 -7.01 -0.30
C GLY A 52 -6.21 -7.80 -1.11
N LEU A 53 -5.04 -8.10 -0.54
CA LEU A 53 -4.05 -8.96 -1.21
C LEU A 53 -4.58 -10.40 -1.38
N ALA A 54 -5.27 -10.95 -0.38
CA ALA A 54 -5.90 -12.27 -0.51
C ALA A 54 -7.01 -12.27 -1.59
N ASP A 55 -7.80 -11.21 -1.68
CA ASP A 55 -8.81 -11.07 -2.74
C ASP A 55 -8.18 -10.88 -4.12
N LEU A 56 -7.07 -10.14 -4.22
CA LEU A 56 -6.27 -10.01 -5.44
C LEU A 56 -5.70 -11.36 -5.90
N TYR A 57 -5.20 -12.15 -4.97
CA TYR A 57 -4.70 -13.49 -5.27
C TYR A 57 -5.81 -14.39 -5.84
N ARG A 58 -6.99 -14.40 -5.21
CA ARG A 58 -8.16 -15.12 -5.74
C ARG A 58 -8.56 -14.65 -7.13
N PHE A 59 -8.59 -13.32 -7.33
CA PHE A 59 -8.90 -12.72 -8.62
C PHE A 59 -7.90 -13.15 -9.72
N VAL A 60 -6.60 -13.11 -9.42
CA VAL A 60 -5.56 -13.54 -10.37
C VAL A 60 -5.70 -15.02 -10.71
N CYS A 61 -6.00 -15.87 -9.72
CA CYS A 61 -6.25 -17.28 -9.93
C CYS A 61 -7.47 -17.52 -10.84
N ASP A 62 -8.56 -16.79 -10.58
CA ASP A 62 -9.80 -16.85 -11.37
C ASP A 62 -9.57 -16.43 -12.83
N GLU A 63 -8.87 -15.32 -13.06
CA GLU A 63 -8.50 -14.82 -14.40
C GLU A 63 -7.67 -15.85 -15.20
N GLN A 64 -6.88 -16.66 -14.52
CA GLN A 64 -6.02 -17.68 -15.15
C GLN A 64 -6.67 -19.07 -15.18
N GLY A 65 -7.90 -19.22 -14.69
CA GLY A 65 -8.58 -20.51 -14.59
C GLY A 65 -7.84 -21.52 -13.70
N THR A 66 -7.05 -21.04 -12.75
CA THR A 66 -6.25 -21.85 -11.82
C THR A 66 -6.87 -21.80 -10.44
N PRO A 67 -7.15 -22.91 -9.77
CA PRO A 67 -7.67 -22.87 -8.41
C PRO A 67 -6.63 -22.24 -7.46
N PRO A 68 -7.06 -21.40 -6.52
CA PRO A 68 -6.16 -20.85 -5.51
C PRO A 68 -5.64 -21.95 -4.58
N GLU A 69 -4.45 -21.76 -4.02
CA GLU A 69 -3.91 -22.64 -2.97
C GLU A 69 -4.64 -22.34 -1.65
N ASP A 70 -5.55 -23.23 -1.20
CA ASP A 70 -6.34 -23.04 0.02
C ASP A 70 -5.46 -22.82 1.25
N ALA A 71 -4.32 -23.51 1.34
CA ALA A 71 -3.38 -23.35 2.45
C ALA A 71 -2.85 -21.90 2.62
N LEU A 72 -2.81 -21.11 1.55
CA LEU A 72 -2.42 -19.68 1.64
C LEU A 72 -3.57 -18.82 2.16
N LEU A 73 -4.80 -19.16 1.79
CA LEU A 73 -5.99 -18.40 2.12
C LEU A 73 -6.52 -18.69 3.53
N ASP A 74 -6.26 -19.91 4.04
CA ASP A 74 -6.65 -20.38 5.36
C ASP A 74 -5.58 -20.15 6.43
N ALA A 75 -4.43 -19.57 6.05
CA ALA A 75 -3.38 -19.21 7.00
C ALA A 75 -3.86 -18.12 7.99
N ASP A 76 -3.29 -18.07 9.18
CA ASP A 76 -3.55 -17.01 10.17
C ASP A 76 -3.30 -15.59 9.61
N ASP A 77 -2.30 -15.45 8.73
CA ASP A 77 -2.02 -14.25 7.96
C ASP A 77 -1.87 -14.61 6.47
N PRO A 78 -2.98 -14.61 5.71
CA PRO A 78 -2.96 -14.92 4.28
C PRO A 78 -2.03 -14.01 3.47
N ALA A 79 -1.93 -12.73 3.84
CA ALA A 79 -1.06 -11.80 3.14
C ALA A 79 0.42 -12.17 3.29
N ALA A 80 0.83 -12.53 4.50
CA ALA A 80 2.19 -13.02 4.77
C ALA A 80 2.47 -14.34 4.03
N ALA A 81 1.51 -15.27 4.03
CA ALA A 81 1.63 -16.55 3.33
C ALA A 81 1.78 -16.36 1.81
N ILE A 82 0.95 -15.50 1.19
CA ILE A 82 1.03 -15.18 -0.24
C ILE A 82 2.38 -14.52 -0.57
N ASN A 83 2.87 -13.61 0.27
CA ASN A 83 4.19 -13.00 0.09
C ASN A 83 5.31 -14.02 0.10
N GLN A 84 5.35 -14.85 1.13
CA GLN A 84 6.36 -15.90 1.26
C GLN A 84 6.29 -16.87 0.06
N ARG A 85 5.08 -17.19 -0.38
CA ARG A 85 4.87 -18.05 -1.53
C ARG A 85 5.39 -17.42 -2.83
N ALA A 86 5.24 -16.11 -2.99
CA ALA A 86 5.72 -15.37 -4.16
C ALA A 86 7.26 -15.30 -4.25
N GLU A 87 7.98 -15.47 -3.15
CA GLU A 87 9.45 -15.58 -3.16
C GLU A 87 9.91 -16.84 -3.91
N SER A 88 9.05 -17.83 -4.03
CA SER A 88 9.30 -19.01 -4.85
C SER A 88 9.04 -18.70 -6.32
N SER A 89 10.06 -18.87 -7.17
CA SER A 89 9.92 -18.74 -8.64
C SER A 89 8.90 -19.70 -9.27
N GLN A 90 8.39 -20.64 -8.51
CA GLN A 90 7.40 -21.64 -8.95
C GLN A 90 5.95 -21.28 -8.55
N ALA A 91 5.69 -20.06 -8.13
CA ALA A 91 4.38 -19.61 -7.69
C ALA A 91 3.83 -18.43 -8.54
N PRO A 92 3.56 -18.63 -9.83
CA PRO A 92 3.23 -17.54 -10.75
C PRO A 92 2.00 -16.74 -10.33
N MET A 93 1.00 -17.36 -9.72
CA MET A 93 -0.22 -16.66 -9.28
C MET A 93 0.06 -15.73 -8.09
N ALA A 94 0.88 -16.19 -7.13
CA ALA A 94 1.28 -15.36 -6.00
C ALA A 94 2.15 -14.18 -6.46
N VAL A 95 3.11 -14.43 -7.37
CA VAL A 95 3.94 -13.37 -7.97
C VAL A 95 3.08 -12.33 -8.68
N ALA A 96 2.14 -12.76 -9.53
CA ALA A 96 1.26 -11.87 -10.27
C ALA A 96 0.36 -11.04 -9.34
N ALA A 97 -0.15 -11.63 -8.24
CA ALA A 97 -0.92 -10.91 -7.24
C ALA A 97 -0.10 -9.82 -6.54
N ILE A 98 1.17 -10.11 -6.20
CA ILE A 98 2.10 -9.18 -5.60
C ILE A 98 2.45 -8.03 -6.56
N GLU A 99 2.75 -8.33 -7.81
CA GLU A 99 3.04 -7.32 -8.83
C GLU A 99 1.83 -6.40 -9.04
N ARG A 100 0.62 -6.97 -9.13
CA ARG A 100 -0.60 -6.18 -9.24
C ARG A 100 -0.85 -5.30 -8.02
N PHE A 101 -0.68 -5.84 -6.82
CA PHE A 101 -0.76 -5.07 -5.57
C PHE A 101 0.24 -3.91 -5.56
N SER A 102 1.49 -4.17 -5.97
CA SER A 102 2.54 -3.16 -6.06
C SER A 102 2.18 -2.02 -7.01
N ALA A 103 1.67 -2.35 -8.19
CA ALA A 103 1.22 -1.36 -9.17
C ALA A 103 0.07 -0.51 -8.63
N LEU A 104 -0.95 -1.13 -8.03
CA LEU A 104 -2.09 -0.43 -7.44
C LEU A 104 -1.66 0.48 -6.28
N LEU A 105 -0.73 0.01 -5.45
CA LEU A 105 -0.15 0.82 -4.38
C LEU A 105 0.63 2.02 -4.93
N GLY A 106 1.43 1.82 -5.99
CA GLY A 106 2.14 2.91 -6.67
C GLY A 106 1.18 3.98 -7.21
N ARG A 107 0.06 3.56 -7.80
CA ARG A 107 -0.99 4.49 -8.27
C ARG A 107 -1.61 5.27 -7.13
N PHE A 108 -1.96 4.60 -6.03
CA PHE A 108 -2.55 5.27 -4.86
C PHE A 108 -1.59 6.28 -4.25
N VAL A 109 -0.33 5.88 -4.02
CA VAL A 109 0.71 6.77 -3.47
C VAL A 109 0.99 7.95 -4.40
N GLY A 110 1.02 7.71 -5.72
CA GLY A 110 1.17 8.77 -6.73
C GLY A 110 0.02 9.77 -6.71
N ASN A 111 -1.23 9.29 -6.57
CA ASN A 111 -2.39 10.17 -6.42
C ASN A 111 -2.31 10.99 -5.12
N ALA A 112 -1.95 10.35 -4.01
CA ALA A 112 -1.78 11.04 -2.73
C ALA A 112 -0.67 12.11 -2.80
N ALA A 113 0.42 11.82 -3.50
CA ALA A 113 1.51 12.77 -3.74
C ALA A 113 1.06 13.99 -4.54
N LEU A 114 0.24 13.79 -5.59
CA LEU A 114 -0.35 14.87 -6.37
C LEU A 114 -1.33 15.72 -5.55
N PHE A 115 -2.26 15.08 -4.82
CA PHE A 115 -3.23 15.80 -3.99
C PHE A 115 -2.59 16.68 -2.93
N SER A 116 -1.46 16.24 -2.38
CA SER A 116 -0.76 16.95 -1.31
C SER A 116 0.38 17.81 -1.81
N ALA A 117 0.70 17.80 -3.12
CA ALA A 117 1.89 18.40 -3.69
C ALA A 117 3.16 18.02 -2.88
N ALA A 118 3.34 16.73 -2.61
CA ALA A 118 4.31 16.21 -1.65
C ALA A 118 5.76 16.27 -2.17
N LEU A 119 6.24 17.43 -2.60
CA LEU A 119 7.58 17.61 -3.17
C LEU A 119 8.70 17.24 -2.18
N GLY A 120 8.43 17.27 -0.88
CA GLY A 120 9.36 16.84 0.15
C GLY A 120 9.53 15.32 0.27
N GLY A 121 8.68 14.56 -0.42
CA GLY A 121 8.75 13.10 -0.46
C GLY A 121 7.51 12.41 0.08
N VAL A 122 7.43 11.10 -0.17
CA VAL A 122 6.43 10.20 0.37
C VAL A 122 7.10 9.07 1.15
N LEU A 123 6.51 8.71 2.28
CA LEU A 123 6.99 7.64 3.14
C LEU A 123 5.87 6.61 3.33
N PRO A 124 5.70 5.66 2.40
CA PRO A 124 4.77 4.57 2.60
C PRO A 124 5.18 3.74 3.83
N LEU A 125 4.29 3.70 4.83
CA LEU A 125 4.51 2.93 6.04
C LEU A 125 4.03 1.49 5.88
N ARG A 126 4.71 0.57 6.53
CA ARG A 126 4.27 -0.82 6.63
C ARG A 126 3.01 -0.91 7.50
N GLY A 127 1.85 -1.15 6.87
CA GLY A 127 0.61 -1.45 7.59
C GLY A 127 0.46 -2.93 7.94
N CYS A 128 1.18 -3.83 7.26
CA CYS A 128 1.14 -5.27 7.50
C CYS A 128 2.44 -5.72 8.17
N ARG A 129 2.32 -6.44 9.28
CA ARG A 129 3.44 -7.07 10.01
C ARG A 129 4.28 -7.89 9.03
N ASN A 130 5.47 -7.52 8.72
CA ASN A 130 6.50 -8.27 8.00
C ASN A 130 6.54 -8.29 6.46
N ALA A 131 5.62 -7.68 5.69
CA ALA A 131 5.53 -7.98 4.26
C ALA A 131 5.74 -6.82 3.27
N ALA A 132 6.10 -5.62 3.67
CA ALA A 132 5.96 -4.46 2.79
C ALA A 132 7.21 -4.02 1.98
N ALA A 133 8.38 -4.55 2.24
CA ALA A 133 9.59 -4.06 1.57
C ALA A 133 9.66 -4.38 0.06
N PRO A 134 9.26 -5.56 -0.42
CA PRO A 134 9.38 -5.90 -1.84
C PRO A 134 8.46 -5.06 -2.72
N TYR A 135 7.27 -4.65 -2.24
CA TYR A 135 6.30 -3.91 -3.06
C TYR A 135 6.75 -2.51 -3.41
N LEU A 136 7.34 -1.81 -2.43
CA LEU A 136 7.69 -0.39 -2.53
C LEU A 136 8.93 -0.11 -3.37
N THR A 137 9.72 -1.15 -3.65
CA THR A 137 10.93 -1.06 -4.47
C THR A 137 10.79 -1.77 -5.81
N SER A 138 9.64 -2.38 -6.08
CA SER A 138 9.40 -3.08 -7.33
C SER A 138 9.27 -2.10 -8.51
N ALA A 139 9.67 -2.55 -9.70
CA ALA A 139 9.45 -1.79 -10.93
C ALA A 139 7.96 -1.48 -11.12
N ALA A 140 7.08 -2.44 -10.84
CA ALA A 140 5.63 -2.27 -10.94
C ALA A 140 5.10 -1.11 -10.07
N PHE A 141 5.63 -0.93 -8.86
CA PHE A 141 5.30 0.22 -8.01
C PHE A 141 5.80 1.53 -8.60
N LEU A 142 7.08 1.59 -8.97
CA LEU A 142 7.71 2.84 -9.44
C LEU A 142 7.10 3.29 -10.76
N ASP A 143 6.92 2.39 -11.71
CA ASP A 143 6.30 2.69 -12.99
C ASP A 143 4.88 3.25 -12.79
N ALA A 144 4.09 2.59 -11.93
CA ALA A 144 2.74 3.03 -11.63
C ALA A 144 2.68 4.35 -10.82
N PHE A 145 3.67 4.62 -9.96
CA PHE A 145 3.81 5.90 -9.25
C PHE A 145 4.12 7.04 -10.21
N LEU A 146 5.00 6.81 -11.19
CA LEU A 146 5.45 7.79 -12.17
C LEU A 146 4.45 8.01 -13.33
N ASP A 147 3.56 7.04 -13.57
CA ASP A 147 2.57 7.14 -14.64
C ASP A 147 1.48 8.17 -14.32
N ARG A 148 1.80 9.44 -14.50
CA ARG A 148 0.94 10.61 -14.26
C ARG A 148 0.88 11.54 -15.45
N GLY A 149 1.03 10.99 -16.66
CA GLY A 149 0.97 11.75 -17.89
C GLY A 149 1.89 12.99 -17.85
N ARG A 150 1.34 14.16 -18.13
CA ARG A 150 2.10 15.44 -18.13
C ARG A 150 2.73 15.80 -16.78
N MET A 151 2.31 15.18 -15.68
CA MET A 151 2.87 15.42 -14.34
C MET A 151 4.07 14.54 -14.01
N LYS A 152 4.45 13.62 -14.90
CA LYS A 152 5.59 12.72 -14.71
C LYS A 152 6.89 13.44 -14.31
N PRO A 153 7.30 14.57 -14.96
CA PRO A 153 8.53 15.28 -14.57
C PRO A 153 8.51 15.84 -13.14
N MET A 154 7.32 16.16 -12.61
CA MET A 154 7.17 16.53 -11.20
C MET A 154 7.28 15.31 -10.30
N MET A 155 6.67 14.19 -10.69
CA MET A 155 6.71 12.95 -9.91
C MET A 155 8.13 12.40 -9.78
N GLU A 156 8.96 12.52 -10.79
CA GLU A 156 10.37 12.12 -10.79
C GLU A 156 11.23 12.89 -9.77
N GLN A 157 10.75 14.04 -9.30
CA GLN A 157 11.42 14.85 -8.27
C GLN A 157 10.97 14.49 -6.84
N ILE A 158 9.94 13.66 -6.69
CA ILE A 158 9.40 13.29 -5.39
C ILE A 158 10.15 12.07 -4.83
N PRO A 159 10.93 12.20 -3.75
CA PRO A 159 11.57 11.06 -3.14
C PRO A 159 10.55 10.06 -2.59
N VAL A 160 10.71 8.80 -2.92
CA VAL A 160 9.97 7.70 -2.30
C VAL A 160 10.91 6.99 -1.34
N CYS A 161 10.63 7.10 -0.05
CA CYS A 161 11.47 6.52 1.01
C CYS A 161 10.68 5.45 1.76
N THR A 162 11.34 4.37 2.15
CA THR A 162 10.76 3.34 3.00
C THR A 162 11.31 3.46 4.41
N ILE A 163 10.48 3.18 5.42
CA ILE A 163 10.93 3.14 6.81
C ILE A 163 11.20 1.68 7.18
N ALA A 164 12.43 1.39 7.61
CA ALA A 164 12.86 0.05 7.96
C ALA A 164 12.39 -0.40 9.37
N SER A 165 12.08 0.55 10.27
CA SER A 165 11.64 0.24 11.64
C SER A 165 10.24 -0.40 11.65
N THR A 166 10.08 -1.45 12.44
CA THR A 166 8.78 -2.09 12.70
C THR A 166 7.99 -1.37 13.79
N GLU A 167 8.61 -0.44 14.52
CA GLU A 167 8.07 0.24 15.68
C GLU A 167 7.79 1.74 15.45
N VAL A 168 7.70 2.15 14.19
CA VAL A 168 7.52 3.56 13.78
C VAL A 168 6.34 4.24 14.50
N GLY A 169 5.25 3.48 14.74
CA GLY A 169 4.10 4.01 15.46
C GLY A 169 4.44 4.33 16.91
N LEU A 170 5.16 3.46 17.58
CA LEU A 170 5.60 3.65 18.96
C LEU A 170 6.64 4.76 19.06
N ASP A 171 7.60 4.80 18.15
CA ASP A 171 8.60 5.85 18.04
C ASP A 171 7.93 7.22 17.84
N GLY A 172 6.92 7.28 16.97
CA GLY A 172 6.14 8.48 16.70
C GLY A 172 5.36 8.97 17.91
N ILE A 173 4.70 8.08 18.64
CA ILE A 173 3.97 8.41 19.86
C ILE A 173 4.94 8.89 20.94
N THR A 174 6.08 8.22 21.10
CA THR A 174 7.12 8.60 22.07
C THR A 174 7.68 9.99 21.76
N ALA A 175 7.97 10.26 20.48
CA ALA A 175 8.44 11.58 20.05
C ALA A 175 7.40 12.69 20.30
N LEU A 176 6.11 12.42 20.06
CA LEU A 176 5.02 13.34 20.36
C LEU A 176 4.86 13.58 21.86
N ALA A 177 4.89 12.51 22.68
CA ALA A 177 4.78 12.60 24.14
C ALA A 177 5.91 13.44 24.72
N THR A 178 7.15 13.20 24.31
CA THR A 178 8.32 13.97 24.73
C THR A 178 8.17 15.46 24.36
N ARG A 179 7.68 15.74 23.17
CA ARG A 179 7.50 17.10 22.67
C ARG A 179 6.42 17.87 23.42
N HIS A 180 5.39 17.19 23.92
CA HIS A 180 4.30 17.76 24.72
C HIS A 180 4.55 17.67 26.23
N GLY A 181 5.76 17.33 26.67
CA GLY A 181 6.14 17.28 28.09
C GLY A 181 5.45 16.15 28.87
N VAL A 182 4.92 15.14 28.20
CA VAL A 182 4.42 13.94 28.86
C VAL A 182 5.64 13.09 29.24
N THR A 183 6.18 13.34 30.44
CA THR A 183 7.18 12.47 31.06
C THR A 183 6.48 11.25 31.64
N GLY A 184 7.12 10.10 31.56
CA GLY A 184 6.58 8.81 31.97
C GLY A 184 5.91 8.83 33.34
N MET A 185 4.96 7.91 33.55
CA MET A 185 4.31 7.75 34.84
C MET A 185 5.36 7.56 35.93
N PRO A 186 5.23 8.22 37.10
CA PRO A 186 6.08 7.92 38.25
C PRO A 186 5.86 6.43 38.63
N ASP A 187 6.95 5.77 38.98
CA ASP A 187 7.01 4.41 39.51
C ASP A 187 6.05 4.15 40.70
#